data_d5205a30fe0c17e46a8f6d69a1adc35a
#
_entry.id   d5205a30fe0c17e46a8f6d69a1adc35a
#
_cell.length_a   1.000
_cell.length_b   1.000
_cell.length_c   1.000
_cell.angle_alpha   90.00
_cell.angle_beta   90.00
_cell.angle_gamma   90.00
#
_symmetry.space_group_name_H-M   'P 1'
#
loop_
_entity.id
_entity.type
_entity.pdbx_description
1 polymer ?
#
loop_
_entity_poly.entity_id
_entity_poly.type
_entity_poly.pdbx_seq_one_letter_code
_entity_poly.pdbx_strand_id
1 'polypeptide(L)'
;MKIGFQSSKYNELTLEEELNFSIKENADFFDIFFDEWFPLDISPKESKMISDFQRKGFSFTVHLPISTPNLPIEKINCLLDFVCDINPLTTTIHFDNLTFHFMEYLAKKTENHTILSIENTIPDKNAKTGEKYVDFMTKAAKIAPVQATFDTGHCYVNKADLIETVSALCEGQIQISTVHAHDNFGTKDSHSPIGEGSIDFPTFFQFLKIQKLNPLIVIEHWNKNLLSLNRIKSILKNIE
;
A
#
# COMPACT_ATOMS: atom_id res chain seq x y z
N MET A 1 7.45 5.51 12.42
CA MET A 1 6.70 4.84 11.33
C MET A 1 6.64 3.36 11.61
N LYS A 2 5.49 2.70 11.33
CA LYS A 2 5.36 1.23 11.41
C LYS A 2 5.73 0.62 10.06
N ILE A 3 6.34 -0.57 10.06
CA ILE A 3 6.82 -1.25 8.85
C ILE A 3 6.21 -2.64 8.77
N GLY A 4 5.62 -2.96 7.62
CA GLY A 4 5.02 -4.26 7.32
C GLY A 4 5.57 -4.87 6.02
N PHE A 5 5.24 -6.13 5.81
CA PHE A 5 5.52 -6.84 4.56
C PHE A 5 4.24 -7.05 3.77
N GLN A 6 4.31 -6.90 2.45
CA GLN A 6 3.25 -7.36 1.57
C GLN A 6 3.38 -8.86 1.32
N SER A 7 2.24 -9.52 1.20
CA SER A 7 2.16 -10.91 0.75
C SER A 7 2.72 -11.09 -0.65
N SER A 8 3.33 -12.24 -0.94
CA SER A 8 3.93 -12.50 -2.24
C SER A 8 3.92 -13.97 -2.66
N LYS A 9 3.18 -14.29 -3.72
CA LYS A 9 3.20 -15.62 -4.37
C LYS A 9 4.57 -16.04 -4.91
N TYR A 10 5.47 -15.09 -5.14
CA TYR A 10 6.82 -15.36 -5.64
C TYR A 10 7.75 -15.94 -4.57
N ASN A 11 7.33 -15.92 -3.32
CA ASN A 11 8.08 -16.52 -2.21
C ASN A 11 7.82 -18.04 -2.08
N GLU A 12 6.87 -18.59 -2.82
CA GLU A 12 6.43 -20.00 -2.70
C GLU A 12 5.97 -20.38 -1.28
N LEU A 13 5.64 -19.39 -0.45
CA LEU A 13 5.19 -19.56 0.91
C LEU A 13 3.66 -19.55 0.98
N THR A 14 3.13 -20.28 1.93
CA THR A 14 1.72 -20.16 2.31
C THR A 14 1.50 -18.86 3.10
N LEU A 15 0.27 -18.37 3.13
CA LEU A 15 -0.08 -17.21 3.97
C LEU A 15 0.33 -17.39 5.43
N GLU A 16 0.20 -18.63 5.97
CA GLU A 16 0.63 -18.96 7.33
C GLU A 16 2.14 -18.78 7.53
N GLU A 17 2.93 -19.21 6.57
CA GLU A 17 4.39 -19.08 6.62
C GLU A 17 4.84 -17.63 6.51
N GLU A 18 4.21 -16.82 5.63
CA GLU A 18 4.51 -15.39 5.51
C GLU A 18 4.13 -14.61 6.76
N LEU A 19 2.97 -14.88 7.36
CA LEU A 19 2.56 -14.26 8.62
C LEU A 19 3.50 -14.62 9.78
N ASN A 20 3.88 -15.89 9.89
CA ASN A 20 4.83 -16.32 10.91
C ASN A 20 6.21 -15.70 10.69
N PHE A 21 6.66 -15.58 9.43
CA PHE A 21 7.89 -14.87 9.10
C PHE A 21 7.81 -13.40 9.51
N SER A 22 6.73 -12.72 9.18
CA SER A 22 6.53 -11.29 9.50
C SER A 22 6.61 -11.04 11.01
N ILE A 23 5.99 -11.89 11.83
CA ILE A 23 6.04 -11.78 13.29
C ILE A 23 7.43 -12.09 13.82
N LYS A 24 8.07 -13.15 13.33
CA LYS A 24 9.43 -13.54 13.73
C LYS A 24 10.44 -12.41 13.48
N GLU A 25 10.30 -11.71 12.38
CA GLU A 25 11.20 -10.62 11.99
C GLU A 25 10.76 -9.25 12.57
N ASN A 26 9.74 -9.25 13.45
CA ASN A 26 9.22 -8.05 14.11
C ASN A 26 8.74 -6.99 13.11
N ALA A 27 7.97 -7.40 12.11
CA ALA A 27 7.13 -6.50 11.34
C ALA A 27 5.96 -6.01 12.22
N ASP A 28 5.53 -4.77 12.02
CA ASP A 28 4.46 -4.17 12.82
C ASP A 28 3.06 -4.58 12.33
N PHE A 29 2.95 -4.96 11.07
CA PHE A 29 1.71 -5.38 10.40
C PHE A 29 2.02 -6.22 9.16
N PHE A 30 0.99 -6.76 8.52
CA PHE A 30 1.08 -7.49 7.25
C PHE A 30 0.07 -6.94 6.24
N ASP A 31 0.50 -6.76 5.00
CA ASP A 31 -0.33 -6.32 3.90
C ASP A 31 -0.83 -7.51 3.08
N ILE A 32 -2.15 -7.69 3.00
CA ILE A 32 -2.77 -8.76 2.21
C ILE A 32 -3.04 -8.24 0.81
N PHE A 33 -2.33 -8.76 -0.19
CA PHE A 33 -2.49 -8.39 -1.59
C PHE A 33 -3.40 -9.38 -2.32
N PHE A 34 -4.58 -8.92 -2.71
CA PHE A 34 -5.62 -9.76 -3.27
C PHE A 34 -5.47 -10.17 -4.74
N ASP A 35 -4.50 -9.69 -5.47
CA ASP A 35 -4.15 -10.29 -6.76
C ASP A 35 -3.54 -11.69 -6.59
N GLU A 36 -3.07 -12.01 -5.39
CA GLU A 36 -2.51 -13.32 -5.04
C GLU A 36 -3.54 -14.23 -4.37
N TRP A 37 -4.33 -13.68 -3.44
CA TRP A 37 -5.36 -14.42 -2.71
C TRP A 37 -6.69 -13.68 -2.74
N PHE A 38 -7.57 -14.12 -3.61
CA PHE A 38 -8.93 -13.61 -3.58
C PHE A 38 -9.67 -14.12 -2.31
N PRO A 39 -10.54 -13.34 -1.65
CA PRO A 39 -11.20 -13.78 -0.40
C PRO A 39 -11.94 -15.11 -0.50
N LEU A 40 -12.46 -15.44 -1.69
CA LEU A 40 -13.12 -16.74 -1.93
C LEU A 40 -12.12 -17.91 -1.94
N ASP A 41 -10.84 -17.65 -2.17
CA ASP A 41 -9.77 -18.64 -2.18
C ASP A 41 -9.13 -18.80 -0.80
N ILE A 42 -9.41 -17.86 0.12
CA ILE A 42 -8.97 -17.95 1.51
C ILE A 42 -9.77 -19.06 2.21
N SER A 43 -9.07 -20.10 2.60
CA SER A 43 -9.68 -21.22 3.32
C SER A 43 -10.23 -20.79 4.70
N PRO A 44 -11.21 -21.52 5.26
CA PRO A 44 -11.67 -21.26 6.63
C PRO A 44 -10.54 -21.33 7.68
N LYS A 45 -9.49 -22.13 7.43
CA LYS A 45 -8.29 -22.20 8.28
C LYS A 45 -7.52 -20.89 8.25
N GLU A 46 -7.29 -20.32 7.08
CA GLU A 46 -6.57 -19.05 6.89
C GLU A 46 -7.38 -17.87 7.45
N SER A 47 -8.67 -17.82 7.19
CA SER A 47 -9.55 -16.79 7.78
C SER A 47 -9.52 -16.82 9.30
N LYS A 48 -9.59 -18.02 9.88
CA LYS A 48 -9.45 -18.19 11.34
C LYS A 48 -8.08 -17.74 11.84
N MET A 49 -7.03 -18.06 11.11
CA MET A 49 -5.66 -17.67 11.44
C MET A 49 -5.50 -16.15 11.45
N ILE A 50 -5.97 -15.44 10.41
CA ILE A 50 -5.98 -13.96 10.38
C ILE A 50 -6.66 -13.41 11.64
N SER A 51 -7.84 -13.92 11.97
CA SER A 51 -8.58 -13.52 13.18
C SER A 51 -7.80 -13.84 14.47
N ASP A 52 -7.09 -14.96 14.53
CA ASP A 52 -6.25 -15.34 15.68
C ASP A 52 -5.06 -14.38 15.85
N PHE A 53 -4.44 -13.94 14.77
CA PHE A 53 -3.37 -12.96 14.81
C PHE A 53 -3.87 -11.58 15.24
N GLN A 54 -5.02 -11.14 14.73
CA GLN A 54 -5.65 -9.89 15.16
C GLN A 54 -5.95 -9.87 16.66
N ARG A 55 -6.49 -10.98 17.19
CA ARG A 55 -6.73 -11.09 18.65
C ARG A 55 -5.45 -11.01 19.49
N LYS A 56 -4.31 -11.35 18.92
CA LYS A 56 -2.99 -11.17 19.54
C LYS A 56 -2.41 -9.77 19.36
N GLY A 57 -3.15 -8.86 18.72
CA GLY A 57 -2.77 -7.47 18.50
C GLY A 57 -1.96 -7.24 17.22
N PHE A 58 -1.84 -8.23 16.31
CA PHE A 58 -1.19 -8.04 15.03
C PHE A 58 -2.17 -7.37 14.05
N SER A 59 -1.70 -6.37 13.34
CA SER A 59 -2.52 -5.56 12.45
C SER A 59 -2.36 -5.99 10.99
N PHE A 60 -3.34 -5.62 10.17
CA PHE A 60 -3.33 -5.87 8.74
C PHE A 60 -3.58 -4.58 7.97
N THR A 61 -3.06 -4.52 6.76
CA THR A 61 -3.52 -3.66 5.67
C THR A 61 -4.00 -4.55 4.53
N VAL A 62 -4.75 -4.00 3.60
CA VAL A 62 -5.27 -4.74 2.45
C VAL A 62 -4.96 -3.96 1.18
N HIS A 63 -4.45 -4.65 0.19
CA HIS A 63 -4.34 -4.14 -1.17
C HIS A 63 -5.37 -4.86 -2.06
N LEU A 64 -6.35 -4.12 -2.56
CA LEU A 64 -7.37 -4.65 -3.46
C LEU A 64 -6.76 -5.04 -4.81
N PRO A 65 -7.34 -6.03 -5.54
CA PRO A 65 -6.87 -6.38 -6.86
C PRO A 65 -6.78 -5.17 -7.79
N ILE A 66 -5.75 -5.10 -8.61
CA ILE A 66 -5.59 -4.08 -9.66
C ILE A 66 -6.82 -4.02 -10.57
N SER A 67 -7.42 -5.20 -10.81
CA SER A 67 -8.64 -5.34 -11.62
C SER A 67 -9.93 -4.87 -10.94
N THR A 68 -9.91 -4.45 -9.68
CA THR A 68 -11.12 -4.15 -8.88
C THR A 68 -12.14 -3.26 -9.60
N PRO A 69 -11.78 -2.16 -10.31
CA PRO A 69 -12.77 -1.34 -11.00
C PRO A 69 -13.53 -2.08 -12.13
N ASN A 70 -12.99 -3.19 -12.60
CA ASN A 70 -13.54 -3.98 -13.70
C ASN A 70 -14.15 -5.32 -13.25
N LEU A 71 -14.17 -5.60 -11.94
CA LEU A 71 -14.76 -6.83 -11.42
C LEU A 71 -16.30 -6.76 -11.42
N PRO A 72 -16.98 -7.92 -11.53
CA PRO A 72 -18.42 -8.01 -11.25
C PRO A 72 -18.74 -7.53 -9.83
N ILE A 73 -19.90 -6.87 -9.68
CA ILE A 73 -20.29 -6.26 -8.39
C ILE A 73 -20.36 -7.28 -7.23
N GLU A 74 -20.71 -8.53 -7.53
CA GLU A 74 -20.76 -9.61 -6.53
C GLU A 74 -19.36 -9.91 -5.99
N LYS A 75 -18.35 -9.91 -6.86
CA LYS A 75 -16.94 -10.09 -6.44
C LYS A 75 -16.43 -8.89 -5.65
N ILE A 76 -16.80 -7.68 -6.07
CA ILE A 76 -16.48 -6.45 -5.32
C ILE A 76 -17.08 -6.52 -3.92
N ASN A 77 -18.35 -6.88 -3.81
CA ASN A 77 -19.00 -7.02 -2.51
C ASN A 77 -18.31 -8.07 -1.63
N CYS A 78 -17.92 -9.21 -2.18
CA CYS A 78 -17.16 -10.23 -1.44
C CYS A 78 -15.82 -9.68 -0.89
N LEU A 79 -15.09 -8.90 -1.69
CA LEU A 79 -13.87 -8.21 -1.24
C LEU A 79 -14.16 -7.25 -0.09
N LEU A 80 -15.20 -6.44 -0.23
CA LEU A 80 -15.56 -5.43 0.77
C LEU A 80 -16.08 -6.07 2.06
N ASP A 81 -16.85 -7.16 1.98
CA ASP A 81 -17.29 -7.92 3.14
C ASP A 81 -16.09 -8.45 3.92
N PHE A 82 -15.09 -9.02 3.23
CA PHE A 82 -13.86 -9.45 3.87
C PHE A 82 -13.09 -8.28 4.53
N VAL A 83 -12.99 -7.13 3.84
CA VAL A 83 -12.35 -5.92 4.40
C VAL A 83 -13.09 -5.48 5.68
N CYS A 84 -14.43 -5.48 5.65
CA CYS A 84 -15.22 -5.13 6.84
C CYS A 84 -15.03 -6.12 7.98
N ASP A 85 -14.87 -7.41 7.68
CA ASP A 85 -14.68 -8.45 8.70
C ASP A 85 -13.32 -8.33 9.41
N ILE A 86 -12.25 -8.02 8.66
CA ILE A 86 -10.91 -7.92 9.23
C ILE A 86 -10.56 -6.52 9.75
N ASN A 87 -11.32 -5.49 9.41
CA ASN A 87 -11.06 -4.09 9.82
C ASN A 87 -9.58 -3.70 9.68
N PRO A 88 -8.99 -3.70 8.48
CA PRO A 88 -7.59 -3.40 8.29
C PRO A 88 -7.29 -1.92 8.59
N LEU A 89 -6.04 -1.60 8.89
CA LEU A 89 -5.61 -0.22 9.14
C LEU A 89 -5.85 0.67 7.91
N THR A 90 -5.55 0.15 6.72
CA THR A 90 -5.82 0.80 5.43
C THR A 90 -6.25 -0.23 4.40
N THR A 91 -7.05 0.21 3.44
CA THR A 91 -7.39 -0.57 2.23
C THR A 91 -6.95 0.23 1.02
N THR A 92 -5.96 -0.27 0.31
CA THR A 92 -5.38 0.38 -0.87
C THR A 92 -6.08 -0.07 -2.15
N ILE A 93 -6.32 0.89 -3.05
CA ILE A 93 -6.77 0.66 -4.42
C ILE A 93 -5.98 1.53 -5.39
N HIS A 94 -5.62 0.98 -6.54
CA HIS A 94 -4.99 1.74 -7.61
C HIS A 94 -5.91 2.83 -8.16
N PHE A 95 -5.36 4.01 -8.49
CA PHE A 95 -6.17 5.09 -9.06
C PHE A 95 -6.51 4.87 -10.54
N ASP A 96 -5.83 3.94 -11.22
CA ASP A 96 -6.10 3.61 -12.61
C ASP A 96 -7.52 3.09 -12.81
N ASN A 97 -8.22 3.65 -13.78
CA ASN A 97 -9.61 3.32 -14.07
C ASN A 97 -10.59 3.57 -12.90
N LEU A 98 -10.15 4.18 -11.79
CA LEU A 98 -10.99 4.50 -10.66
C LEU A 98 -11.84 5.74 -10.98
N THR A 99 -13.16 5.56 -11.07
CA THR A 99 -14.09 6.69 -11.21
C THR A 99 -14.47 7.23 -9.84
N PHE A 100 -14.79 8.53 -9.75
CA PHE A 100 -15.24 9.15 -8.50
C PHE A 100 -16.48 8.49 -7.92
N HIS A 101 -17.43 8.06 -8.76
CA HIS A 101 -18.62 7.35 -8.32
C HIS A 101 -18.28 5.98 -7.69
N PHE A 102 -17.38 5.23 -8.31
CA PHE A 102 -16.97 3.95 -7.77
C PHE A 102 -16.14 4.11 -6.47
N MET A 103 -15.25 5.09 -6.44
CA MET A 103 -14.52 5.46 -5.22
C MET A 103 -15.47 5.82 -4.06
N GLU A 104 -16.49 6.63 -4.32
CA GLU A 104 -17.50 7.00 -3.32
C GLU A 104 -18.26 5.76 -2.80
N TYR A 105 -18.60 4.84 -3.71
CA TYR A 105 -19.21 3.56 -3.36
C TYR A 105 -18.31 2.75 -2.41
N LEU A 106 -17.02 2.59 -2.74
CA LEU A 106 -16.05 1.88 -1.89
C LEU A 106 -15.92 2.55 -0.53
N ALA A 107 -15.70 3.87 -0.51
CA ALA A 107 -15.55 4.63 0.73
C ALA A 107 -16.76 4.46 1.66
N LYS A 108 -17.98 4.54 1.10
CA LYS A 108 -19.22 4.36 1.87
C LYS A 108 -19.38 2.92 2.39
N LYS A 109 -18.96 1.92 1.64
CA LYS A 109 -19.06 0.52 2.04
C LYS A 109 -18.07 0.14 3.14
N THR A 110 -16.91 0.77 3.14
CA THR A 110 -15.84 0.50 4.12
C THR A 110 -15.77 1.54 5.25
N GLU A 111 -16.71 2.48 5.28
CA GLU A 111 -16.82 3.50 6.32
C GLU A 111 -16.82 2.83 7.71
N ASN A 112 -16.04 3.36 8.64
CA ASN A 112 -15.85 2.83 9.99
C ASN A 112 -15.07 1.50 10.10
N HIS A 113 -14.67 0.88 9.01
CA HIS A 113 -13.91 -0.37 9.01
C HIS A 113 -12.45 -0.18 8.65
N THR A 114 -12.14 0.75 7.76
CA THR A 114 -10.79 1.00 7.28
C THR A 114 -10.64 2.41 6.71
N ILE A 115 -9.41 2.85 6.50
CA ILE A 115 -9.10 4.04 5.71
C ILE A 115 -8.97 3.59 4.25
N LEU A 116 -9.88 4.05 3.38
CA LEU A 116 -9.72 3.86 1.94
C LEU A 116 -8.57 4.74 1.44
N SER A 117 -7.56 4.11 0.88
CA SER A 117 -6.35 4.75 0.41
C SER A 117 -6.16 4.51 -1.08
N ILE A 118 -5.84 5.55 -1.83
CA ILE A 118 -5.72 5.50 -3.28
C ILE A 118 -4.26 5.60 -3.65
N GLU A 119 -3.78 4.71 -4.49
CA GLU A 119 -2.38 4.58 -4.85
C GLU A 119 -2.04 5.21 -6.19
N ASN A 120 -0.89 5.91 -6.25
CA ASN A 120 -0.29 6.31 -7.53
C ASN A 120 0.29 5.10 -8.25
N THR A 121 0.01 5.00 -9.53
CA THR A 121 0.38 3.84 -10.35
C THR A 121 1.28 4.22 -11.51
N ILE A 122 1.83 3.22 -12.20
CA ILE A 122 2.49 3.42 -13.47
C ILE A 122 1.41 3.66 -14.52
N PRO A 123 1.49 4.75 -15.32
CA PRO A 123 0.48 4.97 -16.33
C PRO A 123 0.57 3.88 -17.41
N ASP A 124 -0.57 3.38 -17.81
CA ASP A 124 -0.70 2.83 -19.15
C ASP A 124 -0.23 3.89 -20.16
N LYS A 125 0.36 3.46 -21.26
CA LYS A 125 1.15 4.24 -22.25
C LYS A 125 0.58 5.61 -22.67
N ASN A 126 -0.63 5.97 -22.24
CA ASN A 126 -1.36 7.20 -22.58
C ASN A 126 -1.69 8.10 -21.36
N ALA A 127 -1.34 7.75 -20.14
CA ALA A 127 -1.65 8.56 -18.97
C ALA A 127 -0.44 9.39 -18.50
N LYS A 128 -0.66 10.65 -18.24
CA LYS A 128 0.30 11.55 -17.57
C LYS A 128 0.21 11.34 -16.06
N THR A 129 1.29 11.35 -15.38
CA THR A 129 1.59 10.67 -14.16
C THR A 129 1.36 11.43 -12.85
N GLY A 130 2.35 11.98 -12.22
CA GLY A 130 2.28 12.55 -10.89
C GLY A 130 1.24 13.66 -10.73
N GLU A 131 1.20 14.61 -11.68
CA GLU A 131 0.22 15.71 -11.64
C GLU A 131 -1.23 15.23 -11.73
N LYS A 132 -1.50 14.20 -12.52
CA LYS A 132 -2.86 13.63 -12.61
C LYS A 132 -3.27 12.92 -11.34
N TYR A 133 -2.36 12.24 -10.67
CA TYR A 133 -2.63 11.60 -9.39
C TYR A 133 -2.96 12.65 -8.31
N VAL A 134 -2.14 13.70 -8.18
CA VAL A 134 -2.39 14.79 -7.22
C VAL A 134 -3.71 15.51 -7.51
N ASP A 135 -4.00 15.79 -8.79
CA ASP A 135 -5.27 16.40 -9.21
C ASP A 135 -6.46 15.49 -8.89
N PHE A 136 -6.34 14.18 -9.17
CA PHE A 136 -7.36 13.20 -8.81
C PHE A 136 -7.59 13.18 -7.30
N MET A 137 -6.54 13.06 -6.49
CA MET A 137 -6.64 13.03 -5.04
C MET A 137 -7.26 14.29 -4.46
N THR A 138 -6.89 15.46 -5.00
CA THR A 138 -7.47 16.75 -4.60
C THR A 138 -8.98 16.81 -4.87
N LYS A 139 -9.45 16.18 -5.94
CA LYS A 139 -10.89 16.08 -6.24
C LYS A 139 -11.57 14.99 -5.39
N ALA A 140 -10.92 13.84 -5.24
CA ALA A 140 -11.41 12.68 -4.49
C ALA A 140 -11.69 13.04 -3.02
N ALA A 141 -10.77 13.73 -2.36
CA ALA A 141 -10.89 14.14 -0.96
C ALA A 141 -12.05 15.12 -0.68
N LYS A 142 -12.58 15.78 -1.72
CA LYS A 142 -13.78 16.63 -1.61
C LYS A 142 -15.09 15.83 -1.68
N ILE A 143 -15.01 14.59 -2.16
CA ILE A 143 -16.16 13.70 -2.40
C ILE A 143 -16.31 12.70 -1.26
N ALA A 144 -15.22 12.13 -0.81
CA ALA A 144 -15.21 11.08 0.22
C ALA A 144 -13.96 11.18 1.11
N PRO A 145 -13.99 10.62 2.33
CA PRO A 145 -12.85 10.60 3.25
C PRO A 145 -11.81 9.57 2.79
N VAL A 146 -11.03 9.91 1.77
CA VAL A 146 -9.96 9.09 1.23
C VAL A 146 -8.58 9.66 1.57
N GLN A 147 -7.58 8.79 1.65
CA GLN A 147 -6.19 9.15 1.86
C GLN A 147 -5.31 8.63 0.72
N ALA A 148 -4.05 8.98 0.72
CA ALA A 148 -3.09 8.56 -0.29
C ALA A 148 -2.29 7.34 0.18
N THR A 149 -2.16 6.33 -0.66
CA THR A 149 -1.05 5.40 -0.67
C THR A 149 -0.03 5.93 -1.67
N PHE A 150 1.18 6.18 -1.20
CA PHE A 150 2.25 6.70 -2.05
C PHE A 150 3.24 5.59 -2.37
N ASP A 151 3.22 5.13 -3.61
CA ASP A 151 4.19 4.17 -4.11
C ASP A 151 5.43 4.86 -4.65
N THR A 152 6.59 4.53 -4.06
CA THR A 152 7.89 5.14 -4.36
C THR A 152 8.44 4.67 -5.71
N GLY A 153 8.26 3.41 -6.02
CA GLY A 153 8.76 2.82 -7.25
C GLY A 153 7.96 3.29 -8.47
N HIS A 154 6.64 3.31 -8.38
CA HIS A 154 5.77 3.86 -9.40
C HIS A 154 6.09 5.33 -9.69
N CYS A 155 6.25 6.14 -8.63
CA CYS A 155 6.63 7.54 -8.77
C CYS A 155 7.96 7.68 -9.54
N TYR A 156 8.97 6.88 -9.18
CA TYR A 156 10.29 6.94 -9.78
C TYR A 156 10.34 6.45 -11.23
N VAL A 157 9.61 5.39 -11.58
CA VAL A 157 9.44 4.93 -12.97
C VAL A 157 8.80 6.02 -13.83
N ASN A 158 7.85 6.75 -13.25
CA ASN A 158 7.15 7.86 -13.90
C ASN A 158 8.02 9.11 -14.09
N LYS A 159 9.28 9.10 -13.63
CA LYS A 159 10.17 10.27 -13.66
C LYS A 159 9.62 11.47 -12.87
N ALA A 160 8.75 11.21 -11.91
CA ALA A 160 8.30 12.21 -10.96
C ALA A 160 9.26 12.24 -9.76
N ASP A 161 9.43 13.41 -9.18
CA ASP A 161 10.19 13.56 -7.94
C ASP A 161 9.31 13.15 -6.75
N LEU A 162 9.85 12.29 -5.88
CA LEU A 162 9.13 11.77 -4.73
C LEU A 162 8.73 12.88 -3.75
N ILE A 163 9.67 13.80 -3.48
CA ILE A 163 9.49 14.87 -2.51
C ILE A 163 8.51 15.92 -3.05
N GLU A 164 8.66 16.30 -4.32
CA GLU A 164 7.73 17.24 -4.96
C GLU A 164 6.30 16.67 -5.00
N THR A 165 6.14 15.39 -5.33
CA THR A 165 4.81 14.74 -5.38
C THR A 165 4.16 14.69 -3.99
N VAL A 166 4.92 14.28 -2.96
CA VAL A 166 4.41 14.25 -1.58
C VAL A 166 4.12 15.67 -1.08
N SER A 167 4.95 16.66 -1.41
CA SER A 167 4.71 18.06 -1.06
C SER A 167 3.40 18.57 -1.66
N ALA A 168 3.15 18.27 -2.94
CA ALA A 168 1.91 18.66 -3.61
C ALA A 168 0.66 18.00 -2.99
N LEU A 169 0.77 16.74 -2.56
CA LEU A 169 -0.31 16.08 -1.80
C LEU A 169 -0.57 16.82 -0.47
N CYS A 170 0.48 17.16 0.28
CA CYS A 170 0.37 17.89 1.54
C CYS A 170 -0.22 19.28 1.35
N GLU A 171 0.18 20.01 0.33
CA GLU A 171 -0.40 21.33 -0.04
C GLU A 171 -1.90 21.19 -0.38
N GLY A 172 -2.29 20.10 -1.00
CA GLY A 172 -3.68 19.73 -1.24
C GLY A 172 -4.42 19.24 0.01
N GLN A 173 -3.78 19.22 1.18
CA GLN A 173 -4.30 18.69 2.46
C GLN A 173 -4.65 17.20 2.39
N ILE A 174 -4.01 16.46 1.51
CA ILE A 174 -4.19 15.01 1.37
C ILE A 174 -3.28 14.30 2.39
N GLN A 175 -3.88 13.51 3.26
CA GLN A 175 -3.13 12.67 4.19
C GLN A 175 -2.53 11.46 3.45
N ILE A 176 -1.29 11.13 3.79
CA ILE A 176 -0.63 9.93 3.30
C ILE A 176 -0.70 8.88 4.41
N SER A 177 -1.54 7.88 4.21
CA SER A 177 -1.72 6.78 5.18
C SER A 177 -0.68 5.69 5.04
N THR A 178 -0.27 5.43 3.80
CA THR A 178 0.62 4.32 3.47
C THR A 178 1.68 4.76 2.46
N VAL A 179 2.87 4.22 2.59
CA VAL A 179 3.92 4.26 1.58
C VAL A 179 4.22 2.82 1.16
N HIS A 180 4.06 2.52 -0.12
CA HIS A 180 4.60 1.31 -0.72
C HIS A 180 6.06 1.55 -1.08
N ALA A 181 6.95 0.74 -0.51
CA ALA A 181 8.39 0.95 -0.62
C ALA A 181 9.04 -0.22 -1.34
N HIS A 182 9.44 0.02 -2.56
CA HIS A 182 10.33 -0.82 -3.36
C HIS A 182 11.24 0.04 -4.21
N ASP A 183 12.36 -0.52 -4.64
CA ASP A 183 13.38 0.20 -5.40
C ASP A 183 13.34 -0.18 -6.89
N ASN A 184 13.87 0.68 -7.73
CA ASN A 184 14.09 0.41 -9.14
C ASN A 184 15.09 1.40 -9.74
N PHE A 185 15.43 1.24 -11.02
CA PHE A 185 16.33 2.14 -11.76
C PHE A 185 15.61 3.21 -12.60
N GLY A 186 14.31 3.41 -12.36
CA GLY A 186 13.51 4.41 -13.08
C GLY A 186 13.22 4.08 -14.54
N THR A 187 13.40 2.84 -14.99
CA THR A 187 13.13 2.42 -16.37
C THR A 187 12.07 1.33 -16.45
N LYS A 188 11.94 0.57 -15.39
CA LYS A 188 11.00 -0.55 -15.25
C LYS A 188 10.62 -0.66 -13.78
N ASP A 189 9.38 -0.98 -13.54
CA ASP A 189 8.89 -1.36 -12.23
C ASP A 189 9.40 -2.76 -11.91
N SER A 190 10.50 -2.81 -11.16
CA SER A 190 11.21 -4.06 -10.90
C SER A 190 10.98 -4.60 -9.50
N HIS A 191 10.27 -3.88 -8.64
CA HIS A 191 10.08 -4.24 -7.23
C HIS A 191 11.37 -4.76 -6.59
N SER A 192 12.45 -4.01 -6.76
CA SER A 192 13.75 -4.38 -6.21
C SER A 192 13.81 -4.08 -4.71
N PRO A 193 14.61 -4.84 -3.94
CA PRO A 193 14.85 -4.54 -2.55
C PRO A 193 15.41 -3.13 -2.35
N ILE A 194 15.04 -2.50 -1.25
CA ILE A 194 15.50 -1.15 -0.87
C ILE A 194 17.03 -1.07 -0.92
N GLY A 195 17.57 -0.11 -1.69
CA GLY A 195 18.99 0.11 -1.93
C GLY A 195 19.64 -0.85 -2.94
N GLU A 196 18.82 -1.56 -3.73
CA GLU A 196 19.29 -2.30 -4.92
C GLU A 196 18.85 -1.63 -6.23
N GLY A 197 18.29 -0.41 -6.16
CA GLY A 197 17.99 0.48 -7.28
C GLY A 197 18.64 1.85 -7.10
N SER A 198 17.93 2.91 -7.52
CA SER A 198 18.46 4.28 -7.54
C SER A 198 17.62 5.29 -6.75
N ILE A 199 16.61 4.85 -6.04
CA ILE A 199 15.76 5.73 -5.23
C ILE A 199 16.52 6.16 -3.97
N ASP A 200 16.57 7.47 -3.69
CA ASP A 200 17.20 8.02 -2.49
C ASP A 200 16.24 7.92 -1.27
N PHE A 201 16.10 6.73 -0.73
CA PHE A 201 15.27 6.49 0.46
C PHE A 201 15.73 7.25 1.71
N PRO A 202 17.04 7.44 1.99
CA PRO A 202 17.46 8.28 3.11
C PRO A 202 16.90 9.69 3.04
N THR A 203 17.03 10.37 1.92
CA THR A 203 16.48 11.72 1.73
C THR A 203 14.95 11.72 1.78
N PHE A 204 14.28 10.72 1.19
CA PHE A 204 12.83 10.59 1.21
C PHE A 204 12.29 10.41 2.65
N PHE A 205 12.83 9.47 3.43
CA PHE A 205 12.37 9.25 4.80
C PHE A 205 12.72 10.44 5.73
N GLN A 206 13.86 11.10 5.51
CA GLN A 206 14.18 12.34 6.22
C GLN A 206 13.15 13.44 5.94
N PHE A 207 12.74 13.59 4.69
CA PHE A 207 11.68 14.52 4.31
C PHE A 207 10.36 14.20 5.01
N LEU A 208 9.89 12.95 5.00
CA LEU A 208 8.67 12.54 5.69
C LEU A 208 8.73 12.93 7.18
N LYS A 209 9.87 12.72 7.82
CA LYS A 209 10.06 13.06 9.23
C LYS A 209 10.03 14.58 9.48
N ILE A 210 10.70 15.37 8.65
CA ILE A 210 10.68 16.85 8.73
C ILE A 210 9.23 17.36 8.59
N GLN A 211 8.46 16.79 7.69
CA GLN A 211 7.05 17.13 7.49
C GLN A 211 6.12 16.55 8.57
N LYS A 212 6.67 15.82 9.55
CA LYS A 212 5.92 15.12 10.62
C LYS A 212 4.89 14.12 10.07
N LEU A 213 5.13 13.57 8.89
CA LEU A 213 4.32 12.51 8.30
C LEU A 213 4.71 11.17 8.94
N ASN A 214 3.72 10.35 9.24
CA ASN A 214 3.93 9.06 9.89
C ASN A 214 3.11 7.95 9.22
N PRO A 215 3.28 7.73 7.90
CA PRO A 215 2.56 6.69 7.20
C PRO A 215 2.99 5.28 7.65
N LEU A 216 2.14 4.31 7.34
CA LEU A 216 2.54 2.89 7.34
C LEU A 216 3.50 2.65 6.17
N ILE A 217 4.57 1.91 6.40
CA ILE A 217 5.53 1.54 5.35
C ILE A 217 5.31 0.07 5.00
N VAL A 218 4.82 -0.19 3.80
CA VAL A 218 4.69 -1.54 3.23
C VAL A 218 5.94 -1.83 2.41
N ILE A 219 6.66 -2.88 2.74
CA ILE A 219 7.75 -3.39 1.90
C ILE A 219 7.10 -4.24 0.81
N GLU A 220 7.12 -3.71 -0.40
CA GLU A 220 6.43 -4.27 -1.56
C GLU A 220 7.43 -4.81 -2.58
N HIS A 221 7.99 -5.95 -2.29
CA HIS A 221 8.82 -6.72 -3.24
C HIS A 221 8.87 -8.20 -2.86
N TRP A 222 9.30 -9.02 -3.81
CA TRP A 222 9.08 -10.46 -3.80
C TRP A 222 10.17 -11.28 -3.12
N ASN A 223 11.29 -10.69 -2.73
CA ASN A 223 12.39 -11.39 -2.07
C ASN A 223 13.20 -10.44 -1.19
N LYS A 224 14.05 -11.00 -0.33
CA LYS A 224 14.94 -10.22 0.56
C LYS A 224 14.22 -9.22 1.46
N ASN A 225 12.98 -9.50 1.88
CA ASN A 225 12.18 -8.60 2.71
C ASN A 225 12.91 -8.17 3.98
N LEU A 226 13.64 -9.10 4.61
CA LEU A 226 14.46 -8.80 5.79
C LEU A 226 15.58 -7.79 5.51
N LEU A 227 16.19 -7.83 4.32
CA LEU A 227 17.20 -6.86 3.92
C LEU A 227 16.62 -5.45 3.88
N SER A 228 15.46 -5.29 3.23
CA SER A 228 14.77 -3.99 3.16
C SER A 228 14.28 -3.51 4.52
N LEU A 229 13.74 -4.40 5.36
CA LEU A 229 13.34 -4.06 6.73
C LEU A 229 14.53 -3.49 7.52
N ASN A 230 15.68 -4.17 7.47
CA ASN A 230 16.87 -3.73 8.20
C ASN A 230 17.41 -2.41 7.64
N ARG A 231 17.38 -2.21 6.33
CA ARG A 231 17.78 -0.96 5.68
C ARG A 231 16.88 0.21 6.09
N ILE A 232 15.56 0.03 6.02
CA ILE A 232 14.61 1.07 6.45
C ILE A 232 14.80 1.39 7.94
N LYS A 233 14.86 0.37 8.82
CA LYS A 233 15.12 0.57 10.26
C LYS A 233 16.42 1.34 10.52
N SER A 234 17.48 1.02 9.77
CA SER A 234 18.76 1.73 9.86
C SER A 234 18.64 3.19 9.41
N ILE A 235 17.98 3.46 8.30
CA ILE A 235 17.74 4.82 7.81
C ILE A 235 16.96 5.62 8.86
N LEU A 236 15.84 5.09 9.33
CA LEU A 236 14.98 5.76 10.32
C LEU A 236 15.70 6.08 11.62
N LYS A 237 16.58 5.18 12.08
CA LYS A 237 17.42 5.39 13.27
C LYS A 237 18.45 6.51 13.07
N ASN A 238 19.02 6.62 11.88
CA ASN A 238 20.07 7.60 11.59
C ASN A 238 19.53 9.02 11.35
N ILE A 239 18.24 9.17 11.14
CA ILE A 239 17.57 10.46 11.00
C ILE A 239 16.86 10.93 12.29
N GLU A 240 16.97 10.15 13.38
CA GLU A 240 16.51 10.53 14.73
C GLU A 240 17.42 11.59 15.37
#